data_d9f24f85451ed185a065a801e41cadc3
#
_entry.id   d9f24f85451ed185a065a801e41cadc3
#
_cell.length_a   1.000
_cell.length_b   1.000
_cell.length_c   1.000
_cell.angle_alpha   90.00
_cell.angle_beta   90.00
_cell.angle_gamma   90.00
#
_symmetry.space_group_name_H-M   'P 1'
#
loop_
_entity.id
_entity.type
_entity.pdbx_description
1 polymer ?
#
loop_
_entity_poly.entity_id
_entity_poly.type
_entity_poly.pdbx_seq_one_letter_code
_entity_poly.pdbx_strand_id
1 'polypeptide(L)'
;KPNDVWIGDGHSFKAKVAHPVHGRPFKPEVTVIIDGCTRFVVGFSVSLAESCVAVSDALRIGVKHYGLPIIYYSDNGGGQTGKTIDHEITGITSRLGIRHETGIAGNPQGRGIIERWWKDNLIEMARQYETFTGSGMDSSTKNLMYRKMESAFNALEKGKDLTEEQQKYLKKLP
;
A
#
# COMPACT_ATOMS: atom_id res chain seq x y z
N LYS A 1 24.18 9.77 -2.47
CA LYS A 1 23.72 10.76 -3.48
C LYS A 1 22.30 10.37 -3.90
N PRO A 2 21.53 11.27 -4.55
CA PRO A 2 20.28 10.85 -5.19
C PRO A 2 20.49 9.65 -6.11
N ASN A 3 19.56 8.70 -6.10
CA ASN A 3 19.58 7.44 -6.85
C ASN A 3 20.67 6.42 -6.43
N ASP A 4 21.43 6.64 -5.38
CA ASP A 4 22.33 5.59 -4.89
C ASP A 4 21.52 4.43 -4.30
N VAL A 5 20.51 4.73 -3.48
CA VAL A 5 19.67 3.72 -2.81
C VAL A 5 18.22 4.14 -2.84
N TRP A 6 17.37 3.30 -3.41
CA TRP A 6 15.92 3.40 -3.27
C TRP A 6 15.43 2.38 -2.25
N ILE A 7 14.49 2.79 -1.39
CA ILE A 7 13.90 1.96 -0.34
C ILE A 7 12.44 1.74 -0.67
N GLY A 8 12.06 0.49 -0.87
CA GLY A 8 10.69 0.09 -1.20
C GLY A 8 10.01 -0.67 -0.08
N ASP A 9 8.72 -0.42 0.10
CA ASP A 9 7.88 -1.15 1.06
C ASP A 9 6.42 -1.10 0.63
N GLY A 10 5.61 -2.07 1.09
CA GLY A 10 4.18 -2.14 0.91
C GLY A 10 3.44 -1.94 2.23
N HIS A 11 2.31 -1.27 2.18
CA HIS A 11 1.50 -1.03 3.38
C HIS A 11 0.01 -0.97 3.05
N SER A 12 -0.80 -1.71 3.81
CA SER A 12 -2.26 -1.58 3.72
C SER A 12 -2.71 -0.19 4.13
N PHE A 13 -3.51 0.45 3.30
CA PHE A 13 -4.13 1.73 3.64
C PHE A 13 -4.99 1.61 4.89
N LYS A 14 -4.83 2.51 5.84
CA LYS A 14 -5.50 2.42 7.16
C LYS A 14 -6.94 2.97 7.16
N ALA A 15 -7.59 3.02 6.01
CA ALA A 15 -9.03 3.29 5.89
C ALA A 15 -9.63 2.30 4.88
N LYS A 16 -10.94 2.04 4.98
CA LYS A 16 -11.66 1.31 3.95
C LYS A 16 -12.16 2.27 2.89
N VAL A 17 -12.03 1.86 1.64
CA VAL A 17 -12.55 2.56 0.46
C VAL A 17 -13.50 1.65 -0.30
N ALA A 18 -14.27 2.19 -1.23
CA ALA A 18 -15.09 1.39 -2.11
C ALA A 18 -14.23 0.63 -3.12
N HIS A 19 -14.44 -0.68 -3.25
CA HIS A 19 -13.73 -1.49 -4.23
C HIS A 19 -14.14 -1.07 -5.65
N PRO A 20 -13.19 -0.87 -6.59
CA PRO A 20 -13.46 -0.27 -7.90
C PRO A 20 -14.42 -1.08 -8.79
N VAL A 21 -14.54 -2.40 -8.56
CA VAL A 21 -15.38 -3.25 -9.40
C VAL A 21 -16.78 -3.47 -8.80
N HIS A 22 -16.88 -3.74 -7.52
CA HIS A 22 -18.13 -4.12 -6.87
C HIS A 22 -18.54 -3.22 -5.70
N GLY A 23 -17.79 -2.14 -5.42
CA GLY A 23 -18.14 -1.15 -4.41
C GLY A 23 -18.00 -1.61 -2.95
N ARG A 24 -17.69 -2.88 -2.68
CA ARG A 24 -17.56 -3.38 -1.30
C ARG A 24 -16.42 -2.71 -0.54
N PRO A 25 -16.57 -2.49 0.77
CA PRO A 25 -15.52 -1.92 1.58
C PRO A 25 -14.28 -2.81 1.61
N PHE A 26 -13.13 -2.30 1.17
CA PHE A 26 -11.85 -3.01 1.25
C PHE A 26 -10.71 -2.04 1.63
N LYS A 27 -9.54 -2.58 1.92
CA LYS A 27 -8.33 -1.81 2.18
C LYS A 27 -7.39 -1.99 0.99
N PRO A 28 -7.09 -0.95 0.23
CA PRO A 28 -6.08 -1.05 -0.82
C PRO A 28 -4.67 -1.20 -0.22
N GLU A 29 -3.82 -1.87 -0.96
CA GLU A 29 -2.38 -1.92 -0.69
C GLU A 29 -1.68 -0.81 -1.45
N VAL A 30 -0.78 -0.13 -0.77
CA VAL A 30 0.03 0.96 -1.34
C VAL A 30 1.49 0.55 -1.28
N THR A 31 2.13 0.45 -2.43
CA THR A 31 3.58 0.27 -2.54
C THR A 31 4.22 1.63 -2.79
N VAL A 32 5.24 1.98 -2.03
CA VAL A 32 5.99 3.23 -2.19
C VAL A 32 7.47 2.95 -2.28
N ILE A 33 8.15 3.70 -3.13
CA ILE A 33 9.60 3.69 -3.26
C ILE A 33 10.13 5.08 -3.00
N ILE A 34 11.05 5.20 -2.05
CA ILE A 34 11.63 6.46 -1.59
C ILE A 34 13.12 6.47 -1.92
N ASP A 35 13.62 7.57 -2.47
CA ASP A 35 15.06 7.81 -2.57
C ASP A 35 15.64 8.04 -1.17
N GLY A 36 16.59 7.22 -0.78
CA GLY A 36 17.18 7.22 0.56
C GLY A 36 17.93 8.52 0.91
N CYS A 37 18.42 9.24 -0.08
CA CYS A 37 19.14 10.49 0.09
C CYS A 37 18.19 11.69 0.25
N THR A 38 17.28 11.86 -0.69
CA THR A 38 16.40 13.03 -0.77
C THR A 38 15.11 12.88 0.04
N ARG A 39 14.75 11.67 0.42
CA ARG A 39 13.45 11.30 1.04
C ARG A 39 12.25 11.50 0.12
N PHE A 40 12.49 11.76 -1.14
CA PHE A 40 11.46 11.96 -2.15
C PHE A 40 10.86 10.62 -2.58
N VAL A 41 9.54 10.58 -2.79
CA VAL A 41 8.84 9.42 -3.35
C VAL A 41 9.10 9.38 -4.85
N VAL A 42 9.92 8.44 -5.29
CA VAL A 42 10.27 8.28 -6.70
C VAL A 42 9.29 7.40 -7.45
N GLY A 43 8.58 6.52 -6.75
CA GLY A 43 7.57 5.65 -7.35
C GLY A 43 6.52 5.19 -6.35
N PHE A 44 5.31 4.96 -6.84
CA PHE A 44 4.24 4.39 -6.03
C PHE A 44 3.28 3.57 -6.89
N SER A 45 2.55 2.66 -6.25
CA SER A 45 1.47 1.89 -6.86
C SER A 45 0.36 1.67 -5.84
N VAL A 46 -0.88 1.67 -6.30
CA VAL A 46 -2.05 1.30 -5.48
C VAL A 46 -2.68 0.06 -6.09
N SER A 47 -2.88 -0.96 -5.29
CA SER A 47 -3.35 -2.27 -5.74
C SER A 47 -4.42 -2.84 -4.82
N LEU A 48 -5.12 -3.87 -5.30
CA LEU A 48 -6.14 -4.59 -4.53
C LEU A 48 -5.52 -5.50 -3.45
N ALA A 49 -4.29 -5.95 -3.69
CA ALA A 49 -3.54 -6.81 -2.79
C ALA A 49 -2.04 -6.59 -3.00
N GLU A 50 -1.23 -6.97 -2.02
CA GLU A 50 0.21 -7.01 -2.16
C GLU A 50 0.62 -7.96 -3.28
N SER A 51 1.49 -7.48 -4.19
CA SER A 51 1.93 -8.29 -5.33
C SER A 51 3.23 -7.76 -5.95
N CYS A 52 3.97 -8.66 -6.59
CA CYS A 52 5.14 -8.29 -7.40
C CYS A 52 4.79 -7.31 -8.53
N VAL A 53 3.57 -7.36 -9.03
CA VAL A 53 3.09 -6.43 -10.08
C VAL A 53 3.04 -5.01 -9.54
N ALA A 54 2.52 -4.80 -8.32
CA ALA A 54 2.47 -3.49 -7.68
C ALA A 54 3.88 -2.92 -7.45
N VAL A 55 4.83 -3.74 -7.00
CA VAL A 55 6.24 -3.36 -6.85
C VAL A 55 6.86 -3.00 -8.20
N SER A 56 6.60 -3.82 -9.23
CA SER A 56 7.09 -3.59 -10.59
C SER A 56 6.58 -2.28 -11.18
N ASP A 57 5.30 -1.96 -10.96
CA ASP A 57 4.71 -0.70 -11.41
C ASP A 57 5.31 0.51 -10.70
N ALA A 58 5.51 0.43 -9.39
CA ALA A 58 6.18 1.48 -8.63
C ALA A 58 7.61 1.70 -9.11
N LEU A 59 8.39 0.63 -9.33
CA LEU A 59 9.74 0.69 -9.89
C LEU A 59 9.73 1.30 -11.30
N ARG A 60 8.82 0.87 -12.16
CA ARG A 60 8.67 1.38 -13.54
C ARG A 60 8.43 2.89 -13.56
N ILE A 61 7.56 3.39 -12.67
CA ILE A 61 7.30 4.82 -12.54
C ILE A 61 8.57 5.56 -12.11
N GLY A 62 9.25 5.06 -11.08
CA GLY A 62 10.49 5.64 -10.59
C GLY A 62 11.56 5.71 -11.67
N VAL A 63 11.85 4.59 -12.30
CA VAL A 63 12.87 4.49 -13.35
C VAL A 63 12.57 5.41 -14.54
N LYS A 64 11.30 5.47 -14.96
CA LYS A 64 10.87 6.32 -16.08
C LYS A 64 11.13 7.81 -15.83
N HIS A 65 10.95 8.28 -14.60
CA HIS A 65 10.97 9.72 -14.30
C HIS A 65 12.27 10.19 -13.65
N TYR A 66 12.99 9.30 -12.94
CA TYR A 66 14.14 9.68 -12.10
C TYR A 66 15.42 8.88 -12.45
N GLY A 67 15.36 7.95 -13.39
CA GLY A 67 16.51 7.11 -13.77
C GLY A 67 16.62 5.85 -12.90
N LEU A 68 17.75 5.15 -13.03
CA LEU A 68 18.00 3.89 -12.35
C LEU A 68 18.70 4.12 -11.00
N PRO A 69 18.26 3.47 -9.91
CA PRO A 69 19.03 3.42 -8.68
C PRO A 69 20.19 2.42 -8.84
N ILE A 70 21.24 2.58 -8.01
CA ILE A 70 22.29 1.58 -7.89
C ILE A 70 21.77 0.38 -7.09
N ILE A 71 21.07 0.67 -5.98
CA ILE A 71 20.53 -0.34 -5.06
C ILE A 71 19.03 -0.11 -4.89
N TYR A 72 18.27 -1.19 -5.00
CA TYR A 72 16.89 -1.27 -4.51
C TYR A 72 16.90 -2.07 -3.21
N TYR A 73 16.48 -1.45 -2.10
CA TYR A 73 16.44 -2.05 -0.78
C TYR A 73 14.99 -2.28 -0.35
N SER A 74 14.63 -3.50 0.01
CA SER A 74 13.28 -3.84 0.47
C SER A 74 13.29 -4.84 1.61
N ASP A 75 12.11 -5.24 2.08
CA ASP A 75 12.00 -6.39 2.96
C ASP A 75 12.01 -7.71 2.17
N ASN A 76 11.93 -8.82 2.90
CA ASN A 76 11.85 -10.18 2.34
C ASN A 76 10.41 -10.61 2.03
N GLY A 77 9.46 -9.69 1.95
CA GLY A 77 8.07 -10.00 1.61
C GLY A 77 7.92 -10.61 0.22
N GLY A 78 6.97 -11.51 0.02
CA GLY A 78 6.77 -12.20 -1.26
C GLY A 78 6.48 -11.26 -2.43
N GLY A 79 5.89 -10.08 -2.18
CA GLY A 79 5.68 -9.03 -3.17
C GLY A 79 6.99 -8.36 -3.60
N GLN A 80 7.97 -8.26 -2.70
CA GLN A 80 9.25 -7.59 -2.93
C GLN A 80 10.32 -8.52 -3.54
N THR A 81 10.29 -9.82 -3.19
CA THR A 81 11.30 -10.81 -3.55
C THR A 81 10.81 -11.89 -4.51
N GLY A 82 9.64 -11.73 -5.10
CA GLY A 82 9.09 -12.69 -6.04
C GLY A 82 9.96 -12.83 -7.31
N LYS A 83 9.85 -13.97 -8.00
CA LYS A 83 10.63 -14.26 -9.23
C LYS A 83 10.54 -13.15 -10.30
N THR A 84 9.45 -12.41 -10.35
CA THR A 84 9.29 -11.26 -11.26
C THR A 84 10.28 -10.15 -10.96
N ILE A 85 10.63 -9.96 -9.70
CA ILE A 85 11.58 -8.93 -9.25
C ILE A 85 13.02 -9.45 -9.30
N ASP A 86 13.29 -10.62 -8.75
CA ASP A 86 14.63 -11.09 -8.42
C ASP A 86 15.17 -12.27 -9.24
N HIS A 87 14.41 -12.78 -10.21
CA HIS A 87 14.94 -13.88 -11.00
C HIS A 87 16.25 -13.45 -11.72
N GLU A 88 17.29 -14.24 -11.57
CA GLU A 88 18.65 -13.90 -12.03
C GLU A 88 18.72 -13.45 -13.50
N ILE A 89 17.91 -14.06 -14.37
CA ILE A 89 17.90 -13.75 -15.82
C ILE A 89 16.70 -12.87 -16.22
N THR A 90 15.51 -13.13 -15.64
CA THR A 90 14.25 -12.50 -16.10
C THR A 90 13.68 -11.48 -15.12
N GLY A 91 14.25 -11.36 -13.93
CA GLY A 91 13.83 -10.39 -12.93
C GLY A 91 14.07 -8.95 -13.39
N ILE A 92 13.20 -8.05 -12.97
CA ILE A 92 13.26 -6.63 -13.36
C ILE A 92 14.57 -6.00 -12.88
N THR A 93 14.97 -6.23 -11.65
CA THR A 93 16.20 -5.68 -11.05
C THR A 93 17.43 -6.13 -11.80
N SER A 94 17.56 -7.44 -12.09
CA SER A 94 18.68 -8.00 -12.83
C SER A 94 18.77 -7.45 -14.25
N ARG A 95 17.65 -7.37 -14.96
CA ARG A 95 17.60 -6.84 -16.35
C ARG A 95 17.95 -5.35 -16.43
N LEU A 96 17.69 -4.59 -15.38
CA LEU A 96 18.00 -3.16 -15.31
C LEU A 96 19.38 -2.89 -14.69
N GLY A 97 20.11 -3.93 -14.25
CA GLY A 97 21.40 -3.78 -13.57
C GLY A 97 21.27 -3.14 -12.18
N ILE A 98 20.10 -3.24 -11.56
CA ILE A 98 19.84 -2.75 -10.20
C ILE A 98 20.21 -3.87 -9.22
N ARG A 99 21.04 -3.57 -8.23
CA ARG A 99 21.32 -4.51 -7.15
C ARG A 99 20.18 -4.51 -6.17
N HIS A 100 19.48 -5.65 -6.03
CA HIS A 100 18.43 -5.81 -5.01
C HIS A 100 19.06 -6.31 -3.72
N GLU A 101 18.84 -5.59 -2.64
CA GLU A 101 19.28 -5.95 -1.29
C GLU A 101 18.05 -6.04 -0.39
N THR A 102 17.99 -7.10 0.38
CA THR A 102 16.91 -7.30 1.37
C THR A 102 17.42 -7.08 2.78
N GLY A 103 16.55 -6.58 3.65
CA GLY A 103 16.88 -6.34 5.04
C GLY A 103 17.24 -7.64 5.78
N ILE A 104 18.21 -7.55 6.68
CA ILE A 104 18.50 -8.65 7.62
C ILE A 104 17.29 -8.80 8.54
N ALA A 105 16.78 -10.03 8.64
CA ALA A 105 15.67 -10.36 9.54
C ALA A 105 15.99 -9.90 10.98
N GLY A 106 15.08 -9.11 11.57
CA GLY A 106 15.25 -8.59 12.93
C GLY A 106 16.06 -7.29 13.05
N ASN A 107 16.55 -6.70 11.94
CA ASN A 107 17.19 -5.39 11.96
C ASN A 107 16.29 -4.30 11.37
N PRO A 108 15.56 -3.52 12.19
CA PRO A 108 14.63 -2.48 11.70
C PRO A 108 15.32 -1.20 11.23
N GLN A 109 16.61 -1.00 11.52
CA GLN A 109 17.28 0.28 11.27
C GLN A 109 17.32 0.68 9.78
N GLY A 110 17.45 -0.29 8.88
CA GLY A 110 17.48 -0.04 7.44
C GLY A 110 16.16 0.51 6.86
N ARG A 111 15.02 0.26 7.53
CA ARG A 111 13.68 0.66 7.07
C ARG A 111 13.06 1.83 7.82
N GLY A 112 13.73 2.34 8.84
CA GLY A 112 13.20 3.46 9.66
C GLY A 112 12.79 4.70 8.86
N ILE A 113 13.37 4.88 7.67
CA ILE A 113 13.03 5.97 6.74
C ILE A 113 11.60 5.79 6.19
N ILE A 114 11.32 4.61 5.62
CA ILE A 114 10.03 4.35 4.98
C ILE A 114 8.93 4.14 6.03
N GLU A 115 9.26 3.53 7.17
CA GLU A 115 8.34 3.40 8.29
C GLU A 115 7.88 4.76 8.84
N ARG A 116 8.81 5.73 8.96
CA ARG A 116 8.46 7.10 9.31
C ARG A 116 7.59 7.76 8.26
N TRP A 117 7.92 7.55 6.97
CA TRP A 117 7.12 8.09 5.87
C TRP A 117 5.67 7.58 5.90
N TRP A 118 5.46 6.28 6.16
CA TRP A 118 4.13 5.72 6.34
C TRP A 118 3.35 6.41 7.43
N LYS A 119 4.00 6.61 8.58
CA LYS A 119 3.40 7.25 9.75
C LYS A 119 3.02 8.69 9.49
N ASP A 120 3.94 9.46 8.95
CA ASP A 120 3.81 10.90 8.81
C ASP A 120 2.95 11.31 7.59
N ASN A 121 2.74 10.42 6.62
CA ASN A 121 2.01 10.72 5.40
C ASN A 121 0.77 9.83 5.24
N LEU A 122 0.95 8.54 4.93
CA LEU A 122 -0.18 7.68 4.54
C LEU A 122 -1.16 7.44 5.68
N ILE A 123 -0.66 7.22 6.90
CA ILE A 123 -1.50 6.98 8.08
C ILE A 123 -2.22 8.27 8.48
N GLU A 124 -1.54 9.43 8.45
CA GLU A 124 -2.17 10.72 8.71
C GLU A 124 -3.25 11.06 7.66
N MET A 125 -2.98 10.79 6.38
CA MET A 125 -3.99 10.92 5.33
C MET A 125 -5.19 10.00 5.59
N ALA A 126 -4.96 8.75 5.99
CA ALA A 126 -6.02 7.81 6.28
C ALA A 126 -6.90 8.23 7.47
N ARG A 127 -6.36 8.99 8.43
CA ARG A 127 -7.12 9.51 9.59
C ARG A 127 -8.20 10.51 9.20
N GLN A 128 -8.09 11.14 8.04
CA GLN A 128 -9.08 12.08 7.55
C GLN A 128 -10.39 11.39 7.11
N TYR A 129 -10.35 10.08 6.90
CA TYR A 129 -11.53 9.30 6.48
C TYR A 129 -12.30 8.75 7.68
N GLU A 130 -13.61 8.86 7.66
CA GLU A 130 -14.48 8.26 8.68
C GLU A 130 -14.31 6.73 8.80
N THR A 131 -13.80 6.10 7.74
CA THR A 131 -13.52 4.65 7.67
C THR A 131 -12.13 4.26 8.18
N PHE A 132 -11.44 5.16 8.87
CA PHE A 132 -10.11 4.90 9.43
C PHE A 132 -10.07 3.66 10.33
N THR A 133 -9.02 2.85 10.20
CA THR A 133 -8.84 1.57 10.90
C THR A 133 -7.59 1.52 11.77
N GLY A 134 -6.81 2.59 11.82
CA GLY A 134 -5.55 2.65 12.58
C GLY A 134 -5.74 2.70 14.10
N SER A 135 -4.65 2.82 14.83
CA SER A 135 -4.65 2.99 16.29
C SER A 135 -5.35 4.29 16.70
N GLY A 136 -6.03 4.28 17.85
CA GLY A 136 -6.70 5.47 18.40
C GLY A 136 -8.23 5.47 18.28
N MET A 137 -8.83 4.54 17.55
CA MET A 137 -10.27 4.34 17.55
C MET A 137 -10.63 3.07 18.35
N ASP A 138 -11.68 3.12 19.15
CA ASP A 138 -12.17 1.95 19.87
C ASP A 138 -12.51 0.79 18.91
N SER A 139 -12.03 -0.42 19.25
CA SER A 139 -12.19 -1.61 18.40
C SER A 139 -13.66 -2.03 18.27
N SER A 140 -14.48 -1.80 19.26
CA SER A 140 -15.92 -2.12 19.24
C SER A 140 -16.66 -1.23 18.26
N THR A 141 -16.37 0.06 18.26
CA THR A 141 -16.94 1.06 17.33
C THR A 141 -16.54 0.77 15.87
N LYS A 142 -15.28 0.41 15.63
CA LYS A 142 -14.81 -0.01 14.29
C LYS A 142 -15.58 -1.22 13.78
N ASN A 143 -15.67 -2.26 14.60
CA ASN A 143 -16.32 -3.50 14.21
C ASN A 143 -17.82 -3.30 13.95
N LEU A 144 -18.47 -2.46 14.76
CA LEU A 144 -19.88 -2.12 14.55
C LEU A 144 -20.08 -1.40 13.21
N MET A 145 -19.27 -0.39 12.92
CA MET A 145 -19.33 0.37 11.67
C MET A 145 -19.14 -0.56 10.45
N TYR A 146 -18.16 -1.47 10.50
CA TYR A 146 -17.91 -2.38 9.39
C TYR A 146 -19.03 -3.39 9.18
N ARG A 147 -19.61 -3.95 10.27
CA ARG A 147 -20.78 -4.83 10.18
C ARG A 147 -21.97 -4.11 9.55
N LYS A 148 -22.19 -2.84 9.86
CA LYS A 148 -23.27 -2.04 9.28
C LYS A 148 -23.04 -1.77 7.79
N MET A 149 -21.81 -1.45 7.38
CA MET A 149 -21.44 -1.33 5.95
C MET A 149 -21.64 -2.63 5.19
N GLU A 150 -21.14 -3.76 5.71
CA GLU A 150 -21.31 -5.08 5.10
C GLU A 150 -22.80 -5.48 5.01
N SER A 151 -23.58 -5.19 6.04
CA SER A 151 -25.04 -5.43 6.03
C SER A 151 -25.71 -4.60 4.93
N ALA A 152 -25.32 -3.35 4.74
CA ALA A 152 -25.86 -2.49 3.70
C ALA A 152 -25.52 -3.02 2.30
N PHE A 153 -24.28 -3.45 2.06
CA PHE A 153 -23.88 -4.08 0.79
C PHE A 153 -24.61 -5.38 0.52
N ASN A 154 -24.76 -6.23 1.52
CA ASN A 154 -25.51 -7.48 1.39
C ASN A 154 -26.99 -7.25 1.09
N ALA A 155 -27.58 -6.15 1.57
CA ALA A 155 -28.94 -5.76 1.22
C ALA A 155 -29.04 -5.31 -0.24
N LEU A 156 -28.10 -4.48 -0.71
CA LEU A 156 -28.02 -4.06 -2.13
C LEU A 156 -27.89 -5.24 -3.08
N GLU A 157 -27.00 -6.18 -2.80
CA GLU A 157 -26.82 -7.38 -3.65
C GLU A 157 -28.07 -8.26 -3.73
N LYS A 158 -28.88 -8.26 -2.68
CA LYS A 158 -30.17 -8.98 -2.65
C LYS A 158 -31.31 -8.18 -3.25
N GLY A 159 -31.05 -7.02 -3.85
CA GLY A 159 -32.05 -6.15 -4.43
C GLY A 159 -33.04 -5.56 -3.40
N LYS A 160 -32.65 -5.45 -2.13
CA LYS A 160 -33.48 -4.87 -1.08
C LYS A 160 -33.28 -3.37 -0.98
N ASP A 161 -34.32 -2.63 -0.65
CA ASP A 161 -34.22 -1.22 -0.33
C ASP A 161 -33.37 -1.02 0.93
N LEU A 162 -32.52 0.00 0.88
CA LEU A 162 -31.68 0.38 2.00
C LEU A 162 -32.44 1.24 2.98
N THR A 163 -32.29 0.96 4.27
CA THR A 163 -32.72 1.88 5.32
C THR A 163 -31.90 3.16 5.30
N GLU A 164 -32.44 4.25 5.84
CA GLU A 164 -31.71 5.54 5.94
C GLU A 164 -30.36 5.38 6.67
N GLU A 165 -30.32 4.55 7.72
CA GLU A 165 -29.10 4.25 8.45
C GLU A 165 -28.07 3.53 7.55
N GLN A 166 -28.48 2.54 6.78
CA GLN A 166 -27.61 1.83 5.84
C GLN A 166 -27.06 2.77 4.77
N GLN A 167 -27.89 3.63 4.19
CA GLN A 167 -27.45 4.65 3.23
C GLN A 167 -26.40 5.59 3.83
N LYS A 168 -26.61 6.03 5.09
CA LYS A 168 -25.64 6.87 5.80
C LYS A 168 -24.27 6.21 5.95
N TYR A 169 -24.24 4.91 6.25
CA TYR A 169 -22.96 4.18 6.37
C TYR A 169 -22.26 4.01 5.03
N LEU A 170 -22.98 3.76 3.93
CA LEU A 170 -22.37 3.64 2.61
C LEU A 170 -21.80 4.98 2.11
N LYS A 171 -22.43 6.10 2.42
CA LYS A 171 -21.90 7.44 2.08
C LYS A 171 -20.58 7.80 2.79
N LYS A 172 -20.17 7.03 3.80
CA LYS A 172 -18.89 7.21 4.49
C LYS A 172 -17.70 6.58 3.75
N LEU A 173 -17.96 5.73 2.76
CA LEU A 173 -16.91 5.16 1.93
C LEU A 173 -16.45 6.20 0.90
N PRO A 174 -15.15 6.54 0.89
CA PRO A 174 -14.57 7.37 -0.17
C PRO A 174 -14.45 6.59 -1.46
#